data_fdcc7eb081bb3cfde176c40de9204ca5
#
_entry.id   fdcc7eb081bb3cfde176c40de9204ca5
#
_cell.length_a   1.000
_cell.length_b   1.000
_cell.length_c   1.000
_cell.angle_alpha   90.00
_cell.angle_beta   90.00
_cell.angle_gamma   90.00
#
_symmetry.space_group_name_H-M   'P 1'
#
loop_
_entity.id
_entity.type
_entity.pdbx_description
1 polymer ?
#
loop_
_entity_poly.entity_id
_entity_poly.type
_entity_poly.pdbx_seq_one_letter_code
_entity_poly.pdbx_strand_id
1 'polypeptide(L)'
;MAPSPFRILSDLKLPEDLGSVEEMFLPEGSANADKAILLIQSAHANIDAETNTRLLVDYFSEKYQLSLVLLEGGAGDLDSLLFRSFPDKELKGKILEEYLAAGDLTGGEISSILNDRFNVTYAGIETPKLYEQNKKAFLDATGRGDDLRRVLDRIEDSVRNLAAAKLSEDARAFVEKKKAFEQDNLQLLDYLKFLEGFDRELSAYP
;
A
#
# COMPACT_ATOMS: atom_id res chain seq x y z
N MET A 1 -33.90 1.51 5.64
CA MET A 1 -33.60 1.86 4.25
C MET A 1 -32.13 2.22 4.19
N ALA A 2 -31.32 1.54 3.37
CA ALA A 2 -29.90 1.84 3.26
C ALA A 2 -29.70 3.29 2.80
N PRO A 3 -28.67 4.00 3.26
CA PRO A 3 -28.37 5.35 2.80
C PRO A 3 -28.02 5.31 1.31
N SER A 4 -28.32 6.41 0.58
CA SER A 4 -27.92 6.48 -0.83
C SER A 4 -26.39 6.49 -0.95
N PRO A 5 -25.82 5.96 -2.04
CA PRO A 5 -24.36 5.94 -2.26
C PRO A 5 -23.72 7.33 -2.15
N PHE A 6 -24.39 8.37 -2.63
CA PHE A 6 -23.96 9.76 -2.47
C PHE A 6 -23.81 10.16 -0.99
N ARG A 7 -24.80 9.80 -0.14
CA ARG A 7 -24.73 10.10 1.29
C ARG A 7 -23.64 9.30 2.00
N ILE A 8 -23.38 8.05 1.55
CA ILE A 8 -22.29 7.25 2.10
C ILE A 8 -20.97 8.01 1.94
N LEU A 9 -20.72 8.55 0.76
CA LEU A 9 -19.48 9.28 0.49
C LEU A 9 -19.46 10.66 1.13
N SER A 10 -20.52 11.47 1.01
CA SER A 10 -20.55 12.84 1.56
C SER A 10 -20.44 12.90 3.08
N ASP A 11 -20.95 11.89 3.77
CA ASP A 11 -20.99 11.81 5.23
C ASP A 11 -19.98 10.79 5.80
N LEU A 12 -19.03 10.34 4.96
CA LEU A 12 -18.06 9.32 5.34
C LEU A 12 -17.18 9.81 6.50
N LYS A 13 -17.24 9.08 7.60
CA LYS A 13 -16.38 9.27 8.76
C LYS A 13 -15.79 7.92 9.13
N LEU A 14 -14.48 7.84 9.11
CA LEU A 14 -13.74 6.69 9.60
C LEU A 14 -13.38 6.87 11.08
N PRO A 15 -13.35 5.79 11.86
CA PRO A 15 -12.61 5.78 13.13
C PRO A 15 -11.14 6.07 12.87
N GLU A 16 -10.55 6.99 13.62
CA GLU A 16 -9.16 7.45 13.42
C GLU A 16 -8.12 6.35 13.58
N ASP A 17 -8.43 5.32 14.35
CA ASP A 17 -7.60 4.15 14.61
C ASP A 17 -7.62 3.10 13.48
N LEU A 18 -8.57 3.19 12.54
CA LEU A 18 -8.68 2.25 11.44
C LEU A 18 -8.04 2.74 10.13
N GLY A 19 -7.96 4.05 9.94
CA GLY A 19 -7.37 4.64 8.74
C GLY A 19 -7.82 6.06 8.46
N SER A 20 -7.39 6.61 7.34
CA SER A 20 -7.71 7.96 6.86
C SER A 20 -8.32 7.93 5.47
N VAL A 21 -9.10 8.96 5.14
CA VAL A 21 -9.59 9.17 3.77
C VAL A 21 -8.57 10.01 3.03
N GLU A 22 -7.87 9.40 2.06
CA GLU A 22 -6.84 10.07 1.28
C GLU A 22 -7.43 10.87 0.12
N GLU A 23 -8.44 10.32 -0.55
CA GLU A 23 -9.06 10.95 -1.71
C GLU A 23 -10.56 10.64 -1.77
N MET A 24 -11.34 11.59 -2.25
CA MET A 24 -12.76 11.42 -2.50
C MET A 24 -13.13 12.03 -3.85
N PHE A 25 -13.78 11.25 -4.70
CA PHE A 25 -14.27 11.69 -6.00
C PHE A 25 -15.80 11.62 -6.05
N LEU A 26 -16.41 12.77 -6.30
CA LEU A 26 -17.86 12.92 -6.48
C LEU A 26 -18.11 13.55 -7.86
N PRO A 27 -18.43 12.75 -8.89
CA PRO A 27 -18.69 13.27 -10.24
C PRO A 27 -19.96 14.14 -10.28
N GLU A 28 -20.07 15.00 -11.28
CA GLU A 28 -21.30 15.76 -11.53
C GLU A 28 -22.49 14.81 -11.69
N GLY A 29 -23.60 15.12 -11.02
CA GLY A 29 -24.80 14.27 -11.02
C GLY A 29 -24.75 13.08 -10.03
N SER A 30 -23.70 12.96 -9.23
CA SER A 30 -23.53 11.87 -8.26
C SER A 30 -24.65 11.78 -7.20
N ALA A 31 -25.47 12.83 -7.04
CA ALA A 31 -26.64 12.79 -6.16
C ALA A 31 -27.62 11.65 -6.52
N ASN A 32 -27.62 11.21 -7.78
CA ASN A 32 -28.46 10.11 -8.29
C ASN A 32 -27.63 8.81 -8.49
N ALA A 33 -26.42 8.73 -7.98
CA ALA A 33 -25.61 7.52 -8.08
C ALA A 33 -26.30 6.34 -7.37
N ASP A 34 -26.32 5.19 -8.02
CA ASP A 34 -26.86 3.93 -7.50
C ASP A 34 -25.77 3.06 -6.84
N LYS A 35 -24.50 3.43 -7.00
CA LYS A 35 -23.33 2.72 -6.47
C LYS A 35 -22.29 3.66 -5.88
N ALA A 36 -21.61 3.21 -4.83
CA ALA A 36 -20.39 3.80 -4.30
C ALA A 36 -19.29 2.73 -4.30
N ILE A 37 -18.08 3.14 -4.57
CA ILE A 37 -16.89 2.28 -4.50
C ILE A 37 -15.98 2.85 -3.41
N LEU A 38 -15.58 2.00 -2.48
CA LEU A 38 -14.59 2.29 -1.45
C LEU A 38 -13.33 1.50 -1.79
N LEU A 39 -12.23 2.18 -2.08
CA LEU A 39 -10.94 1.56 -2.33
C LEU A 39 -10.14 1.61 -1.02
N ILE A 40 -9.81 0.44 -0.47
CA ILE A 40 -8.93 0.31 0.68
C ILE A 40 -7.53 -0.03 0.16
N GLN A 41 -6.55 0.80 0.51
CA GLN A 41 -5.15 0.54 0.24
C GLN A 41 -4.44 0.26 1.56
N SER A 42 -3.68 -0.82 1.61
CA SER A 42 -2.92 -1.23 2.78
C SER A 42 -1.48 -1.56 2.43
N ALA A 43 -0.60 -1.55 3.43
CA ALA A 43 0.73 -2.09 3.29
C ALA A 43 0.66 -3.62 3.39
N HIS A 44 0.83 -4.32 2.27
CA HIS A 44 0.83 -5.79 2.24
C HIS A 44 1.86 -6.38 3.22
N ALA A 45 1.55 -7.54 3.77
CA ALA A 45 2.37 -8.24 4.78
C ALA A 45 2.65 -7.41 6.05
N ASN A 46 1.78 -6.45 6.38
CA ASN A 46 1.80 -5.72 7.63
C ASN A 46 0.56 -6.10 8.45
N ILE A 47 0.79 -6.72 9.62
CA ILE A 47 -0.29 -7.26 10.47
C ILE A 47 -1.30 -6.19 10.89
N ASP A 48 -0.82 -5.00 11.26
CA ASP A 48 -1.70 -3.92 11.71
C ASP A 48 -2.55 -3.40 10.55
N ALA A 49 -1.95 -3.21 9.36
CA ALA A 49 -2.65 -2.77 8.16
C ALA A 49 -3.72 -3.78 7.71
N GLU A 50 -3.39 -5.07 7.70
CA GLU A 50 -4.34 -6.13 7.32
C GLU A 50 -5.43 -6.34 8.37
N THR A 51 -5.10 -6.19 9.65
CA THR A 51 -6.09 -6.20 10.74
C THR A 51 -7.07 -5.04 10.58
N ASN A 52 -6.58 -3.83 10.31
CA ASN A 52 -7.41 -2.67 10.07
C ASN A 52 -8.24 -2.79 8.79
N THR A 53 -7.70 -3.40 7.73
CA THR A 53 -8.47 -3.72 6.52
C THR A 53 -9.67 -4.59 6.84
N ARG A 54 -9.50 -5.67 7.62
CA ARG A 54 -10.60 -6.50 8.08
C ARG A 54 -11.64 -5.70 8.88
N LEU A 55 -11.18 -4.90 9.85
CA LEU A 55 -12.06 -4.07 10.68
C LEU A 55 -12.82 -3.02 9.88
N LEU A 56 -12.20 -2.45 8.84
CA LEU A 56 -12.85 -1.53 7.90
C LEU A 56 -13.96 -2.21 7.11
N VAL A 57 -13.73 -3.43 6.61
CA VAL A 57 -14.77 -4.21 5.91
C VAL A 57 -15.95 -4.47 6.85
N ASP A 58 -15.68 -4.88 8.09
CA ASP A 58 -16.73 -5.09 9.11
C ASP A 58 -17.49 -3.79 9.41
N TYR A 59 -16.78 -2.68 9.62
CA TYR A 59 -17.37 -1.36 9.85
C TYR A 59 -18.26 -0.90 8.69
N PHE A 60 -17.80 -1.03 7.46
CA PHE A 60 -18.58 -0.65 6.29
C PHE A 60 -19.77 -1.57 6.09
N SER A 61 -19.63 -2.86 6.37
CA SER A 61 -20.72 -3.82 6.29
C SER A 61 -21.83 -3.50 7.28
N GLU A 62 -21.48 -3.16 8.51
CA GLU A 62 -22.43 -2.79 9.55
C GLU A 62 -23.11 -1.46 9.27
N LYS A 63 -22.33 -0.44 8.92
CA LYS A 63 -22.83 0.94 8.79
C LYS A 63 -23.50 1.23 7.47
N TYR A 64 -22.98 0.66 6.38
CA TYR A 64 -23.40 0.99 5.02
C TYR A 64 -23.98 -0.19 4.24
N GLN A 65 -24.07 -1.37 4.87
CA GLN A 65 -24.64 -2.56 4.27
C GLN A 65 -23.95 -2.95 2.95
N LEU A 66 -22.63 -3.12 3.01
CA LEU A 66 -21.87 -3.62 1.86
C LEU A 66 -22.49 -4.86 1.29
N SER A 67 -22.61 -4.91 -0.02
CA SER A 67 -23.12 -6.10 -0.75
C SER A 67 -22.00 -6.90 -1.41
N LEU A 68 -20.86 -6.26 -1.69
CA LEU A 68 -19.75 -6.84 -2.43
C LEU A 68 -18.41 -6.33 -1.90
N VAL A 69 -17.49 -7.25 -1.67
CA VAL A 69 -16.07 -6.98 -1.41
C VAL A 69 -15.27 -7.64 -2.53
N LEU A 70 -14.44 -6.83 -3.19
CA LEU A 70 -13.55 -7.29 -4.24
C LEU A 70 -12.13 -7.39 -3.68
N LEU A 71 -11.48 -8.52 -3.94
CA LEU A 71 -10.17 -8.85 -3.39
C LEU A 71 -9.13 -8.95 -4.50
N GLU A 72 -7.99 -8.31 -4.28
CA GLU A 72 -6.79 -8.49 -5.09
C GLU A 72 -6.18 -9.88 -4.83
N GLY A 73 -5.50 -10.45 -5.82
CA GLY A 73 -4.81 -11.74 -5.71
C GLY A 73 -5.69 -12.96 -5.96
N GLY A 74 -7.02 -12.83 -5.99
CA GLY A 74 -7.96 -13.91 -6.26
C GLY A 74 -8.76 -13.70 -7.55
N ALA A 75 -9.35 -14.76 -8.08
CA ALA A 75 -10.20 -14.73 -9.26
C ALA A 75 -11.52 -15.50 -9.04
N GLY A 76 -12.64 -14.87 -9.39
CA GLY A 76 -13.97 -15.45 -9.22
C GLY A 76 -14.49 -15.38 -7.78
N ASP A 77 -15.60 -16.06 -7.52
CA ASP A 77 -16.26 -16.05 -6.22
C ASP A 77 -15.39 -16.73 -5.15
N LEU A 78 -15.29 -16.09 -3.98
CA LEU A 78 -14.57 -16.63 -2.83
C LEU A 78 -15.54 -17.41 -1.93
N ASP A 79 -15.44 -18.74 -1.97
CA ASP A 79 -16.20 -19.61 -1.09
C ASP A 79 -15.44 -19.92 0.21
N SER A 80 -15.76 -19.17 1.25
CA SER A 80 -15.18 -19.35 2.59
C SER A 80 -15.98 -20.29 3.50
N LEU A 81 -17.02 -20.96 2.98
CA LEU A 81 -17.98 -21.74 3.78
C LEU A 81 -17.29 -22.85 4.59
N LEU A 82 -16.32 -23.54 3.98
CA LEU A 82 -15.56 -24.59 4.66
C LEU A 82 -14.83 -24.06 5.91
N PHE A 83 -14.16 -22.93 5.77
CA PHE A 83 -13.43 -22.30 6.89
C PHE A 83 -14.38 -21.71 7.93
N ARG A 84 -15.52 -21.16 7.50
CA ARG A 84 -16.57 -20.67 8.41
C ARG A 84 -17.10 -21.78 9.30
N SER A 85 -17.29 -22.98 8.76
CA SER A 85 -17.84 -24.14 9.45
C SER A 85 -16.91 -24.75 10.52
N PHE A 86 -15.67 -24.30 10.61
CA PHE A 86 -14.72 -24.79 11.59
C PHE A 86 -15.25 -24.52 13.03
N PRO A 87 -15.46 -25.60 13.86
CA PRO A 87 -16.26 -25.51 15.06
C PRO A 87 -15.59 -24.74 16.21
N ASP A 88 -14.28 -24.83 16.34
CA ASP A 88 -13.53 -24.16 17.39
C ASP A 88 -13.18 -22.74 16.94
N LYS A 89 -13.93 -21.76 17.43
CA LYS A 89 -13.78 -20.36 17.06
C LYS A 89 -12.45 -19.74 17.58
N GLU A 90 -11.98 -20.17 18.76
CA GLU A 90 -10.75 -19.66 19.35
C GLU A 90 -9.53 -20.17 18.56
N LEU A 91 -9.49 -21.47 18.29
CA LEU A 91 -8.43 -22.06 17.49
C LEU A 91 -8.43 -21.52 16.07
N LYS A 92 -9.60 -21.34 15.46
CA LYS A 92 -9.73 -20.69 14.14
C LYS A 92 -9.13 -19.28 14.14
N GLY A 93 -9.44 -18.46 15.15
CA GLY A 93 -8.87 -17.13 15.28
C GLY A 93 -7.35 -17.15 15.31
N LYS A 94 -6.75 -17.99 16.16
CA LYS A 94 -5.28 -18.13 16.25
C LYS A 94 -4.63 -18.57 14.94
N ILE A 95 -5.24 -19.53 14.24
CA ILE A 95 -4.74 -20.00 12.95
C ILE A 95 -4.78 -18.85 11.93
N LEU A 96 -5.88 -18.10 11.87
CA LEU A 96 -6.01 -16.98 10.94
C LEU A 96 -5.02 -15.86 11.23
N GLU A 97 -4.72 -15.59 12.50
CA GLU A 97 -3.68 -14.63 12.90
C GLU A 97 -2.28 -15.08 12.46
N GLU A 98 -1.97 -16.39 12.54
CA GLU A 98 -0.70 -16.94 12.07
C GLU A 98 -0.56 -16.78 10.54
N TYR A 99 -1.61 -17.08 9.77
CA TYR A 99 -1.60 -16.90 8.31
C TYR A 99 -1.52 -15.42 7.91
N LEU A 100 -2.19 -14.53 8.67
CA LEU A 100 -2.07 -13.08 8.48
C LEU A 100 -0.63 -12.61 8.73
N ALA A 101 -0.01 -13.07 9.81
CA ALA A 101 1.36 -12.73 10.17
C ALA A 101 2.39 -13.24 9.15
N ALA A 102 2.11 -14.39 8.54
CA ALA A 102 2.92 -14.95 7.46
C ALA A 102 2.72 -14.22 6.11
N GLY A 103 1.66 -13.41 5.98
CA GLY A 103 1.27 -12.77 4.72
C GLY A 103 0.58 -13.73 3.72
N ASP A 104 0.12 -14.88 4.20
CA ASP A 104 -0.56 -15.90 3.40
C ASP A 104 -2.05 -15.60 3.21
N LEU A 105 -2.64 -14.80 4.11
CA LEU A 105 -4.01 -14.30 4.01
C LEU A 105 -4.05 -12.78 4.20
N THR A 106 -4.96 -12.14 3.48
CA THR A 106 -5.26 -10.72 3.59
C THR A 106 -6.38 -10.45 4.60
N GLY A 107 -6.49 -9.22 5.09
CA GLY A 107 -7.58 -8.81 5.97
C GLY A 107 -8.96 -8.99 5.34
N GLY A 108 -9.08 -8.80 4.02
CA GLY A 108 -10.32 -9.04 3.27
C GLY A 108 -10.71 -10.52 3.22
N GLU A 109 -9.76 -11.42 3.02
CA GLU A 109 -10.01 -12.88 3.06
C GLU A 109 -10.41 -13.34 4.45
N ILE A 110 -9.72 -12.85 5.49
CA ILE A 110 -10.09 -13.14 6.88
C ILE A 110 -11.49 -12.61 7.20
N SER A 111 -11.85 -11.40 6.73
CA SER A 111 -13.22 -10.90 6.86
C SER A 111 -14.22 -11.87 6.24
N SER A 112 -13.94 -12.45 5.06
CA SER A 112 -14.81 -13.43 4.44
C SER A 112 -15.03 -14.68 5.29
N ILE A 113 -13.99 -15.13 6.00
CA ILE A 113 -14.02 -16.34 6.86
C ILE A 113 -14.73 -16.06 8.19
N LEU A 114 -14.54 -14.88 8.77
CA LEU A 114 -15.10 -14.51 10.07
C LEU A 114 -16.50 -13.89 9.99
N ASN A 115 -16.90 -13.39 8.83
CA ASN A 115 -18.19 -12.74 8.65
C ASN A 115 -19.33 -13.76 8.74
N ASP A 116 -19.99 -13.81 9.89
CA ASP A 116 -21.17 -14.60 10.16
C ASP A 116 -22.46 -13.73 10.32
N ARG A 117 -22.34 -12.41 10.21
CA ARG A 117 -23.43 -11.46 10.49
C ARG A 117 -23.98 -10.74 9.28
N PHE A 118 -23.17 -10.51 8.25
CA PHE A 118 -23.54 -9.67 7.11
C PHE A 118 -23.66 -10.49 5.84
N ASN A 119 -24.65 -10.15 4.99
CA ASN A 119 -24.81 -10.76 3.68
C ASN A 119 -23.92 -10.04 2.65
N VAL A 120 -22.64 -10.38 2.64
CA VAL A 120 -21.63 -9.82 1.76
C VAL A 120 -21.11 -10.91 0.83
N THR A 121 -21.05 -10.61 -0.45
CA THR A 121 -20.37 -11.46 -1.44
C THR A 121 -18.90 -11.04 -1.50
N TYR A 122 -17.99 -12.00 -1.52
CA TYR A 122 -16.57 -11.80 -1.70
C TYR A 122 -16.13 -12.40 -3.02
N ALA A 123 -15.38 -11.66 -3.82
CA ALA A 123 -14.91 -12.14 -5.11
C ALA A 123 -13.53 -11.56 -5.42
N GLY A 124 -12.68 -12.36 -6.06
CA GLY A 124 -11.40 -11.92 -6.60
C GLY A 124 -11.57 -11.15 -7.91
N ILE A 125 -10.78 -10.12 -8.12
CA ILE A 125 -10.83 -9.26 -9.32
C ILE A 125 -9.82 -9.65 -10.39
N GLU A 126 -8.96 -10.61 -10.12
CA GLU A 126 -7.88 -10.96 -11.02
C GLU A 126 -8.38 -11.68 -12.28
N THR A 127 -7.74 -11.36 -13.40
CA THR A 127 -7.80 -12.17 -14.60
C THR A 127 -6.68 -13.20 -14.57
N PRO A 128 -6.95 -14.51 -14.39
CA PRO A 128 -5.89 -15.51 -14.15
C PRO A 128 -4.75 -15.47 -15.18
N LYS A 129 -5.10 -15.25 -16.44
CA LYS A 129 -4.09 -15.15 -17.51
C LYS A 129 -3.15 -13.95 -17.32
N LEU A 130 -3.67 -12.79 -16.92
CA LEU A 130 -2.86 -11.59 -16.70
C LEU A 130 -2.04 -11.73 -15.42
N TYR A 131 -2.61 -12.31 -14.38
CA TYR A 131 -1.91 -12.58 -13.14
C TYR A 131 -0.68 -13.48 -13.38
N GLU A 132 -0.84 -14.61 -14.09
CA GLU A 132 0.29 -15.49 -14.41
C GLU A 132 1.34 -14.82 -15.31
N GLN A 133 0.94 -13.95 -16.22
CA GLN A 133 1.87 -13.16 -17.04
C GLN A 133 2.68 -12.18 -16.18
N ASN A 134 2.03 -11.47 -15.27
CA ASN A 134 2.68 -10.53 -14.35
C ASN A 134 3.63 -11.26 -13.38
N LYS A 135 3.19 -12.38 -12.82
CA LYS A 135 4.01 -13.23 -11.95
C LYS A 135 5.28 -13.72 -12.66
N LYS A 136 5.12 -14.19 -13.91
CA LYS A 136 6.27 -14.58 -14.72
C LYS A 136 7.21 -13.41 -14.98
N ALA A 137 6.69 -12.25 -15.36
CA ALA A 137 7.50 -11.06 -15.61
C ALA A 137 8.25 -10.62 -14.34
N PHE A 138 7.61 -10.69 -13.17
CA PHE A 138 8.24 -10.43 -11.87
C PHE A 138 9.39 -11.41 -11.59
N LEU A 139 9.17 -12.71 -11.76
CA LEU A 139 10.20 -13.73 -11.55
C LEU A 139 11.37 -13.57 -12.52
N ASP A 140 11.09 -13.28 -13.78
CA ASP A 140 12.11 -13.02 -14.81
C ASP A 140 12.92 -11.76 -14.46
N ALA A 141 12.28 -10.70 -13.97
CA ALA A 141 12.94 -9.46 -13.54
C ALA A 141 13.82 -9.69 -12.31
N THR A 142 13.30 -10.43 -11.31
CA THR A 142 14.04 -10.76 -10.08
C THR A 142 15.27 -11.59 -10.38
N GLY A 143 15.16 -12.56 -11.30
CA GLY A 143 16.29 -13.38 -11.76
C GLY A 143 17.39 -12.59 -12.48
N ARG A 144 17.09 -11.37 -12.96
CA ARG A 144 18.06 -10.47 -13.61
C ARG A 144 18.56 -9.35 -12.69
N GLY A 145 18.17 -9.36 -11.42
CA GLY A 145 18.48 -8.30 -10.48
C GLY A 145 19.96 -7.99 -10.35
N ASP A 146 20.81 -9.04 -10.30
CA ASP A 146 22.26 -8.87 -10.19
C ASP A 146 22.91 -8.30 -11.45
N ASP A 147 22.38 -8.66 -12.64
CA ASP A 147 22.87 -8.11 -13.91
C ASP A 147 22.50 -6.63 -14.02
N LEU A 148 21.28 -6.28 -13.67
CA LEU A 148 20.80 -4.90 -13.66
C LEU A 148 21.59 -4.06 -12.66
N ARG A 149 21.85 -4.57 -11.46
CA ARG A 149 22.65 -3.89 -10.44
C ARG A 149 24.05 -3.58 -10.96
N ARG A 150 24.72 -4.55 -11.59
CA ARG A 150 26.03 -4.35 -12.22
C ARG A 150 26.04 -3.26 -13.30
N VAL A 151 24.96 -3.16 -14.09
CA VAL A 151 24.81 -2.09 -15.09
C VAL A 151 24.61 -0.74 -14.41
N LEU A 152 23.76 -0.67 -13.38
CA LEU A 152 23.52 0.55 -12.60
C LEU A 152 24.80 1.04 -11.91
N ASP A 153 25.59 0.15 -11.30
CA ASP A 153 26.87 0.48 -10.67
C ASP A 153 27.83 1.11 -11.68
N ARG A 154 27.93 0.57 -12.91
CA ARG A 154 28.77 1.16 -13.97
C ARG A 154 28.28 2.55 -14.41
N ILE A 155 26.96 2.74 -14.49
CA ILE A 155 26.39 4.05 -14.80
C ILE A 155 26.70 5.02 -13.67
N GLU A 156 26.52 4.61 -12.42
CA GLU A 156 26.84 5.44 -11.24
C GLU A 156 28.30 5.85 -11.22
N ASP A 157 29.22 4.91 -11.46
CA ASP A 157 30.67 5.21 -11.55
C ASP A 157 30.98 6.19 -12.68
N SER A 158 30.34 6.03 -13.84
CA SER A 158 30.51 6.94 -14.97
C SER A 158 30.00 8.36 -14.64
N VAL A 159 28.84 8.47 -14.01
CA VAL A 159 28.29 9.74 -13.53
C VAL A 159 29.19 10.38 -12.49
N ARG A 160 29.72 9.61 -11.55
CA ARG A 160 30.66 10.07 -10.51
C ARG A 160 31.93 10.62 -11.13
N ASN A 161 32.51 9.91 -12.09
CA ASN A 161 33.72 10.37 -12.81
C ASN A 161 33.46 11.68 -13.58
N LEU A 162 32.30 11.78 -14.22
CA LEU A 162 31.89 12.99 -14.92
C LEU A 162 31.66 14.16 -13.94
N ALA A 163 31.02 13.90 -12.83
CA ALA A 163 30.81 14.88 -11.77
C ALA A 163 32.15 15.39 -11.21
N ALA A 164 33.11 14.49 -10.94
CA ALA A 164 34.45 14.86 -10.50
C ALA A 164 35.20 15.77 -11.49
N ALA A 165 34.95 15.59 -12.79
CA ALA A 165 35.58 16.37 -13.85
C ALA A 165 34.88 17.71 -14.15
N LYS A 166 33.58 17.84 -13.85
CA LYS A 166 32.73 18.96 -14.31
C LYS A 166 32.15 19.81 -13.19
N LEU A 167 31.95 19.27 -12.01
CA LEU A 167 31.40 20.02 -10.88
C LEU A 167 32.48 20.76 -10.12
N SER A 168 32.12 21.92 -9.55
CA SER A 168 32.93 22.62 -8.57
C SER A 168 33.14 21.78 -7.31
N GLU A 169 34.10 22.13 -6.49
CA GLU A 169 34.39 21.46 -5.22
C GLU A 169 33.14 21.46 -4.30
N ASP A 170 32.48 22.61 -4.19
CA ASP A 170 31.27 22.78 -3.38
C ASP A 170 30.11 21.93 -3.89
N ALA A 171 29.89 21.91 -5.23
CA ALA A 171 28.84 21.08 -5.81
C ALA A 171 29.11 19.59 -5.59
N ARG A 172 30.39 19.16 -5.61
CA ARG A 172 30.75 17.77 -5.26
C ARG A 172 30.47 17.46 -3.79
N ALA A 173 30.89 18.37 -2.90
CA ALA A 173 30.64 18.22 -1.47
C ALA A 173 29.14 18.14 -1.17
N PHE A 174 28.33 18.95 -1.85
CA PHE A 174 26.86 18.88 -1.74
C PHE A 174 26.31 17.51 -2.17
N VAL A 175 26.70 17.02 -3.35
CA VAL A 175 26.23 15.71 -3.86
C VAL A 175 26.64 14.57 -2.92
N GLU A 176 27.87 14.59 -2.40
CA GLU A 176 28.35 13.56 -1.46
C GLU A 176 27.57 13.59 -0.13
N LYS A 177 27.33 14.77 0.44
CA LYS A 177 26.58 14.91 1.70
C LYS A 177 25.12 14.52 1.53
N LYS A 178 24.50 14.93 0.43
CA LYS A 178 23.13 14.51 0.08
C LYS A 178 23.03 12.99 -0.02
N LYS A 179 23.95 12.35 -0.76
CA LYS A 179 23.98 10.88 -0.90
C LYS A 179 24.18 10.18 0.44
N ALA A 180 25.11 10.67 1.27
CA ALA A 180 25.33 10.10 2.59
C ALA A 180 24.09 10.19 3.48
N PHE A 181 23.32 11.27 3.37
CA PHE A 181 22.05 11.42 4.08
C PHE A 181 20.97 10.47 3.53
N GLU A 182 20.81 10.37 2.22
CA GLU A 182 19.83 9.46 1.57
C GLU A 182 20.14 7.98 1.83
N GLN A 183 21.36 7.63 2.19
CA GLN A 183 21.80 6.28 2.55
C GLN A 183 21.87 6.02 4.06
N ASP A 184 21.28 6.90 4.88
CA ASP A 184 21.31 6.83 6.35
C ASP A 184 22.73 6.84 6.97
N ASN A 185 23.74 7.27 6.19
CA ASN A 185 25.13 7.38 6.63
C ASN A 185 25.47 8.78 7.21
N LEU A 186 24.50 9.70 7.25
CA LEU A 186 24.63 11.04 7.82
C LEU A 186 23.37 11.37 8.62
N GLN A 187 23.55 11.81 9.86
CA GLN A 187 22.43 12.21 10.71
C GLN A 187 21.75 13.48 10.19
N LEU A 188 20.43 13.58 10.34
CA LEU A 188 19.64 14.74 9.90
C LEU A 188 20.21 16.07 10.40
N LEU A 189 20.59 16.15 11.67
CA LEU A 189 21.09 17.38 12.26
C LEU A 189 22.41 17.85 11.61
N ASP A 190 23.28 16.92 11.27
CA ASP A 190 24.56 17.24 10.61
C ASP A 190 24.36 17.62 9.14
N TYR A 191 23.36 17.01 8.48
CA TYR A 191 22.97 17.41 7.14
C TYR A 191 22.36 18.81 7.11
N LEU A 192 21.49 19.15 8.06
CA LEU A 192 20.92 20.51 8.18
C LEU A 192 21.99 21.57 8.44
N LYS A 193 22.96 21.31 9.33
CA LYS A 193 24.09 22.23 9.56
C LYS A 193 24.92 22.45 8.29
N PHE A 194 25.13 21.40 7.52
CA PHE A 194 25.83 21.52 6.24
C PHE A 194 25.05 22.39 5.25
N LEU A 195 23.73 22.22 5.15
CA LEU A 195 22.85 23.03 4.28
C LEU A 195 22.80 24.50 4.70
N GLU A 196 22.81 24.81 6.01
CA GLU A 196 22.89 26.18 6.53
C GLU A 196 24.20 26.87 6.11
N GLY A 197 25.32 26.12 6.07
CA GLY A 197 26.59 26.62 5.55
C GLY A 197 26.51 27.00 4.07
N PHE A 198 25.84 26.14 3.28
CA PHE A 198 25.67 26.36 1.84
C PHE A 198 24.78 27.56 1.52
N ASP A 199 23.68 27.77 2.27
CA ASP A 199 22.73 28.87 2.06
C ASP A 199 23.39 30.24 2.34
N ARG A 200 24.31 30.32 3.31
CA ARG A 200 25.06 31.55 3.61
C ARG A 200 26.02 31.93 2.48
N GLU A 201 26.58 30.97 1.76
CA GLU A 201 27.43 31.23 0.59
C GLU A 201 26.60 31.62 -0.63
N LEU A 202 25.44 30.97 -0.86
CA LEU A 202 24.54 31.30 -1.98
C LEU A 202 23.92 32.70 -1.83
N SER A 203 23.65 33.17 -0.62
CA SER A 203 23.15 34.52 -0.36
C SER A 203 24.18 35.65 -0.61
N ALA A 204 25.45 35.31 -0.84
CA ALA A 204 26.47 36.24 -1.21
C ALA A 204 26.59 36.51 -2.73
N TYR A 205 25.82 35.75 -3.55
CA TYR A 205 25.73 36.01 -5.00
C TYR A 205 24.50 36.87 -5.29
N PRO A 206 24.66 38.01 -6.01
CA PRO A 206 23.58 38.94 -6.32
C PRO A 206 22.55 38.33 -7.29
#